data_bc0418beafc0b79694e03cd888494a43
#
_entry.id   bc0418beafc0b79694e03cd888494a43
#
_cell.length_a   1.000
_cell.length_b   1.000
_cell.length_c   1.000
_cell.angle_alpha   90.00
_cell.angle_beta   90.00
_cell.angle_gamma   90.00
#
_symmetry.space_group_name_H-M   'P 1'
#
loop_
_entity.id
_entity.type
_entity.pdbx_description
1 polymer ?
#
loop_
_entity_poly.entity_id
_entity_poly.type
_entity_poly.pdbx_seq_one_letter_code
_entity_poly.pdbx_strand_id
1 'polypeptide(L)'
;MSNHDNINRDVVKNMSDETKADLNADPITGEPGSHPVGTAVGGLGGAAAGAAIGALAGPLGALIGGAVGAVVGGGAGSAAGEAFDPTVEEAYWRAHYATSPNYVEGYDYDRDYLPAYAVGYANRPSYPVDARFEDHESDLERSWNEVKGESRLAWDQARLAARDAWDHVKH
;
A
#
# COMPACT_ATOMS: atom_id res chain seq x y z
N MET A 1 26.97 -26.44 14.65
CA MET A 1 25.74 -26.69 13.87
C MET A 1 24.67 -27.09 14.86
N SER A 2 23.67 -26.28 15.01
CA SER A 2 22.83 -26.26 16.20
C SER A 2 21.70 -27.29 16.12
N ASN A 3 21.49 -28.06 17.23
CA ASN A 3 20.43 -29.04 17.40
C ASN A 3 19.00 -28.45 17.38
N HIS A 4 18.87 -27.12 17.38
CA HIS A 4 17.57 -26.45 17.39
C HIS A 4 16.83 -26.49 16.05
N ASP A 5 17.55 -26.50 14.93
CA ASP A 5 16.93 -26.55 13.60
C ASP A 5 16.31 -27.90 13.25
N ASN A 6 16.84 -29.01 13.83
CA ASN A 6 16.30 -30.34 13.62
C ASN A 6 15.02 -30.60 14.44
N ILE A 7 14.91 -30.04 15.65
CA ILE A 7 13.74 -30.21 16.52
C ILE A 7 12.50 -29.54 15.88
N ASN A 8 12.65 -28.37 15.28
CA ASN A 8 11.53 -27.69 14.62
C ASN A 8 11.01 -28.44 13.38
N ARG A 9 11.90 -29.04 12.59
CA ARG A 9 11.53 -29.80 11.39
C ARG A 9 10.78 -31.09 11.73
N ASP A 10 11.21 -31.77 12.78
CA ASP A 10 10.58 -33.03 13.22
C ASP A 10 9.21 -32.79 13.89
N VAL A 11 9.05 -31.68 14.59
CA VAL A 11 7.76 -31.28 15.17
C VAL A 11 6.73 -30.99 14.07
N VAL A 12 7.10 -30.22 13.05
CA VAL A 12 6.21 -29.90 11.93
C VAL A 12 5.88 -31.13 11.08
N LYS A 13 6.84 -32.05 10.91
CA LYS A 13 6.66 -33.28 10.13
C LYS A 13 5.68 -34.27 10.81
N ASN A 14 5.63 -34.26 12.13
CA ASN A 14 4.79 -35.15 12.93
C ASN A 14 3.44 -34.55 13.37
N MET A 15 3.15 -33.34 12.96
CA MET A 15 1.84 -32.71 13.18
C MET A 15 0.75 -33.39 12.34
N SER A 16 -0.44 -33.54 12.90
CA SER A 16 -1.60 -34.00 12.13
C SER A 16 -1.94 -33.00 11.00
N ASP A 17 -2.58 -33.50 9.95
CA ASP A 17 -2.97 -32.66 8.81
C ASP A 17 -4.00 -31.58 9.24
N GLU A 18 -4.83 -31.84 10.25
CA GLU A 18 -5.73 -30.87 10.89
C GLU A 18 -4.94 -29.72 11.55
N THR A 19 -3.91 -30.05 12.33
CA THR A 19 -3.08 -29.04 12.99
C THR A 19 -2.28 -28.19 12.00
N LYS A 20 -1.85 -28.81 10.87
CA LYS A 20 -1.22 -28.07 9.77
C LYS A 20 -2.21 -27.15 9.04
N ALA A 21 -3.46 -27.59 8.89
CA ALA A 21 -4.51 -26.78 8.27
C ALA A 21 -4.86 -25.58 9.16
N ASP A 22 -4.97 -25.77 10.49
CA ASP A 22 -5.24 -24.68 11.44
C ASP A 22 -4.12 -23.64 11.49
N LEU A 23 -2.87 -24.07 11.34
CA LEU A 23 -1.71 -23.16 11.28
C LEU A 23 -1.64 -22.38 9.96
N ASN A 24 -2.30 -22.85 8.90
CA ASN A 24 -2.40 -22.22 7.60
C ASN A 24 -3.78 -21.60 7.32
N ALA A 25 -4.67 -21.62 8.29
CA ALA A 25 -5.98 -21.00 8.17
C ALA A 25 -5.86 -19.47 8.14
N ASP A 26 -6.64 -18.83 7.28
CA ASP A 26 -6.77 -17.38 7.25
C ASP A 26 -7.36 -16.90 8.59
N PRO A 27 -6.68 -15.98 9.31
CA PRO A 27 -7.12 -15.53 10.63
C PRO A 27 -8.46 -14.78 10.62
N ILE A 28 -8.99 -14.46 9.44
CA ILE A 28 -10.25 -13.72 9.27
C ILE A 28 -11.36 -14.62 8.77
N THR A 29 -11.09 -15.55 7.84
CA THR A 29 -12.11 -16.40 7.21
C THR A 29 -12.10 -17.83 7.71
N GLY A 30 -11.01 -18.31 8.33
CA GLY A 30 -10.83 -19.69 8.78
C GLY A 30 -10.67 -20.72 7.66
N GLU A 31 -10.62 -20.29 6.40
CA GLU A 31 -10.42 -21.19 5.27
C GLU A 31 -8.95 -21.54 5.07
N PRO A 32 -8.61 -22.76 4.62
CA PRO A 32 -7.23 -23.16 4.37
C PRO A 32 -6.63 -22.32 3.25
N GLY A 33 -5.57 -21.55 3.55
CA GLY A 33 -4.85 -20.79 2.57
C GLY A 33 -4.28 -21.68 1.47
N SER A 34 -4.73 -21.51 0.23
CA SER A 34 -4.31 -22.29 -0.93
C SER A 34 -2.91 -21.88 -1.39
N HIS A 35 -1.97 -22.66 -1.03
CA HIS A 35 -0.66 -23.04 -1.58
C HIS A 35 0.32 -22.14 -2.36
N PRO A 36 1.56 -22.59 -2.38
CA PRO A 36 2.74 -21.79 -2.20
C PRO A 36 3.32 -21.39 -3.56
N VAL A 37 3.08 -20.18 -3.94
CA VAL A 37 3.97 -19.50 -4.86
C VAL A 37 4.59 -18.35 -4.08
N GLY A 38 5.66 -18.65 -3.41
CA GLY A 38 6.20 -17.94 -2.26
C GLY A 38 6.94 -16.65 -2.54
N THR A 39 6.48 -15.79 -3.45
CA THR A 39 6.93 -14.39 -3.51
C THR A 39 5.84 -13.43 -3.99
N ALA A 40 4.89 -13.91 -4.81
CA ALA A 40 3.72 -13.10 -5.18
C ALA A 40 2.70 -13.02 -4.03
N VAL A 41 2.65 -14.04 -3.16
CA VAL A 41 1.69 -14.12 -2.04
C VAL A 41 2.06 -13.17 -0.91
N GLY A 42 3.36 -12.87 -0.69
CA GLY A 42 3.80 -11.92 0.34
C GLY A 42 3.27 -10.52 0.06
N GLY A 43 3.42 -10.02 -1.18
CA GLY A 43 2.99 -8.68 -1.56
C GLY A 43 1.48 -8.53 -1.58
N LEU A 44 0.76 -9.50 -2.15
CA LEU A 44 -0.71 -9.48 -2.21
C LEU A 44 -1.33 -9.72 -0.83
N GLY A 45 -0.79 -10.65 -0.03
CA GLY A 45 -1.25 -10.90 1.33
C GLY A 45 -0.97 -9.71 2.24
N GLY A 46 0.21 -9.09 2.12
CA GLY A 46 0.57 -7.90 2.87
C GLY A 46 -0.32 -6.70 2.50
N ALA A 47 -0.57 -6.48 1.20
CA ALA A 47 -1.45 -5.42 0.74
C ALA A 47 -2.88 -5.61 1.26
N ALA A 48 -3.44 -6.81 1.21
CA ALA A 48 -4.77 -7.10 1.71
C ALA A 48 -4.88 -6.90 3.23
N ALA A 49 -3.90 -7.37 4.00
CA ALA A 49 -3.86 -7.17 5.44
C ALA A 49 -3.69 -5.70 5.81
N GLY A 50 -2.79 -4.99 5.13
CA GLY A 50 -2.60 -3.56 5.34
C GLY A 50 -3.84 -2.73 4.99
N ALA A 51 -4.50 -3.05 3.87
CA ALA A 51 -5.74 -2.41 3.48
C ALA A 51 -6.87 -2.67 4.49
N ALA A 52 -6.99 -3.90 5.00
CA ALA A 52 -8.00 -4.25 6.01
C ALA A 52 -7.81 -3.47 7.30
N ILE A 53 -6.56 -3.33 7.77
CA ILE A 53 -6.24 -2.53 8.96
C ILE A 53 -6.51 -1.05 8.67
N GLY A 54 -6.03 -0.57 7.52
CA GLY A 54 -6.20 0.82 7.10
C GLY A 54 -7.66 1.21 6.89
N ALA A 55 -8.53 0.27 6.51
CA ALA A 55 -9.95 0.51 6.28
C ALA A 55 -10.69 1.04 7.52
N LEU A 56 -10.16 0.82 8.72
CA LEU A 56 -10.70 1.42 9.95
C LEU A 56 -10.65 2.95 9.91
N ALA A 57 -9.74 3.53 9.14
CA ALA A 57 -9.63 4.96 8.88
C ALA A 57 -10.30 5.36 7.54
N GLY A 58 -11.14 4.51 6.97
CA GLY A 58 -11.88 4.75 5.73
C GLY A 58 -11.10 4.37 4.46
N PRO A 59 -11.67 4.72 3.27
CA PRO A 59 -11.08 4.31 1.98
C PRO A 59 -9.65 4.83 1.77
N LEU A 60 -9.36 6.04 2.22
CA LEU A 60 -8.01 6.62 2.16
C LEU A 60 -7.03 5.82 3.03
N GLY A 61 -7.44 5.45 4.24
CA GLY A 61 -6.64 4.60 5.12
C GLY A 61 -6.39 3.22 4.53
N ALA A 62 -7.38 2.64 3.87
CA ALA A 62 -7.23 1.36 3.15
C ALA A 62 -6.21 1.47 2.01
N LEU A 63 -6.23 2.54 1.23
CA LEU A 63 -5.26 2.80 0.16
C LEU A 63 -3.83 2.86 0.73
N ILE A 64 -3.60 3.71 1.74
CA ILE A 64 -2.29 3.90 2.36
C ILE A 64 -1.82 2.60 3.04
N GLY A 65 -2.68 1.95 3.81
CA GLY A 65 -2.38 0.69 4.49
C GLY A 65 -2.07 -0.45 3.51
N GLY A 66 -2.79 -0.52 2.39
CA GLY A 66 -2.53 -1.47 1.32
C GLY A 66 -1.15 -1.27 0.69
N ALA A 67 -0.75 -0.02 0.45
CA ALA A 67 0.57 0.31 -0.08
C ALA A 67 1.70 -0.13 0.86
N VAL A 68 1.59 0.19 2.16
CA VAL A 68 2.55 -0.24 3.18
C VAL A 68 2.62 -1.76 3.24
N GLY A 69 1.46 -2.44 3.25
CA GLY A 69 1.40 -3.88 3.32
C GLY A 69 2.01 -4.55 2.09
N ALA A 70 1.82 -3.99 0.88
CA ALA A 70 2.41 -4.48 -0.35
C ALA A 70 3.94 -4.40 -0.32
N VAL A 71 4.48 -3.28 0.15
CA VAL A 71 5.92 -3.06 0.29
C VAL A 71 6.53 -4.01 1.32
N VAL A 72 5.93 -4.11 2.50
CA VAL A 72 6.43 -4.99 3.58
C VAL A 72 6.28 -6.46 3.21
N GLY A 73 5.14 -6.84 2.62
CA GLY A 73 4.86 -8.24 2.26
C GLY A 73 5.57 -8.72 1.00
N GLY A 74 5.72 -7.85 0.00
CA GLY A 74 6.33 -8.20 -1.30
C GLY A 74 7.84 -8.02 -1.35
N GLY A 75 8.37 -7.18 -0.48
CA GLY A 75 9.75 -6.73 -0.55
C GLY A 75 10.61 -7.04 0.66
N ALA A 76 10.28 -8.05 1.47
CA ALA A 76 11.11 -8.40 2.63
C ALA A 76 12.56 -8.69 2.22
N GLY A 77 13.33 -7.65 1.94
CA GLY A 77 14.73 -7.72 1.53
C GLY A 77 15.10 -6.82 0.35
N SER A 78 14.19 -6.09 -0.26
CA SER A 78 14.54 -5.15 -1.31
C SER A 78 14.67 -3.73 -0.77
N ALA A 79 15.68 -3.00 -1.28
CA ALA A 79 15.91 -1.58 -0.95
C ALA A 79 14.70 -0.67 -1.25
N ALA A 80 13.76 -1.14 -2.06
CA ALA A 80 12.50 -0.46 -2.36
C ALA A 80 11.55 -0.43 -1.15
N GLY A 81 11.59 -1.46 -0.28
CA GLY A 81 10.78 -1.52 0.93
C GLY A 81 11.20 -0.54 2.02
N GLU A 82 12.47 -0.15 2.02
CA GLU A 82 13.02 0.83 2.96
C GLU A 82 12.80 2.28 2.51
N ALA A 83 12.47 2.51 1.24
CA ALA A 83 12.37 3.84 0.65
C ALA A 83 10.96 4.44 0.72
N PHE A 84 9.90 3.65 0.96
CA PHE A 84 8.53 4.14 1.00
C PHE A 84 8.00 4.24 2.43
N ASP A 85 7.87 5.45 2.91
CA ASP A 85 7.20 5.78 4.17
C ASP A 85 6.08 6.80 3.90
N PRO A 86 4.81 6.38 3.94
CA PRO A 86 3.69 7.28 3.67
C PRO A 86 3.58 8.42 4.68
N THR A 87 4.11 8.26 5.88
CA THR A 87 4.12 9.32 6.89
C THR A 87 5.10 10.43 6.50
N VAL A 88 6.24 10.07 5.93
CA VAL A 88 7.22 11.02 5.40
C VAL A 88 6.66 11.75 4.19
N GLU A 89 6.03 11.02 3.27
CA GLU A 89 5.36 11.60 2.09
C GLU A 89 4.25 12.58 2.51
N GLU A 90 3.38 12.18 3.44
CA GLU A 90 2.31 13.06 3.94
C GLU A 90 2.89 14.33 4.59
N ALA A 91 3.89 14.20 5.44
CA ALA A 91 4.53 15.35 6.09
C ALA A 91 5.17 16.29 5.07
N TYR A 92 5.84 15.74 4.06
CA TYR A 92 6.43 16.52 2.98
C TYR A 92 5.36 17.32 2.22
N TRP A 93 4.30 16.66 1.75
CA TRP A 93 3.26 17.31 0.97
C TRP A 93 2.45 18.29 1.79
N ARG A 94 2.19 18.01 3.06
CA ARG A 94 1.57 18.96 4.01
C ARG A 94 2.35 20.26 4.12
N ALA A 95 3.66 20.19 4.09
CA ALA A 95 4.52 21.37 4.16
C ALA A 95 4.62 22.14 2.82
N HIS A 96 4.40 21.48 1.69
CA HIS A 96 4.70 22.03 0.36
C HIS A 96 3.48 22.28 -0.54
N TYR A 97 2.28 21.73 -0.23
CA TYR A 97 1.12 21.83 -1.12
C TYR A 97 0.74 23.27 -1.50
N ALA A 98 0.84 24.21 -0.57
CA ALA A 98 0.48 25.59 -0.79
C ALA A 98 1.49 26.37 -1.68
N THR A 99 2.68 25.79 -1.91
CA THR A 99 3.70 26.34 -2.79
C THR A 99 3.67 25.72 -4.20
N SER A 100 2.82 24.71 -4.41
CA SER A 100 2.63 24.08 -5.71
C SER A 100 2.04 25.07 -6.70
N PRO A 101 2.51 25.09 -7.97
CA PRO A 101 1.90 25.89 -9.03
C PRO A 101 0.41 25.58 -9.26
N ASN A 102 -0.02 24.40 -8.82
CA ASN A 102 -1.37 23.87 -8.97
C ASN A 102 -2.24 24.12 -7.73
N TYR A 103 -1.77 24.93 -6.77
CA TYR A 103 -2.52 25.25 -5.57
C TYR A 103 -3.76 26.10 -5.87
N VAL A 104 -4.89 25.67 -5.32
CA VAL A 104 -6.15 26.41 -5.37
C VAL A 104 -6.33 27.17 -4.05
N GLU A 105 -6.38 28.49 -4.12
CA GLU A 105 -6.50 29.33 -2.93
C GLU A 105 -7.77 28.99 -2.11
N GLY A 106 -7.58 28.86 -0.79
CA GLY A 106 -8.66 28.54 0.14
C GLY A 106 -9.05 27.06 0.20
N TYR A 107 -8.26 26.18 -0.48
CA TYR A 107 -8.42 24.74 -0.33
C TYR A 107 -7.49 24.22 0.78
N ASP A 108 -8.03 23.27 1.55
CA ASP A 108 -7.40 22.73 2.75
C ASP A 108 -6.58 21.46 2.43
N TYR A 109 -5.46 21.26 3.14
CA TYR A 109 -4.63 20.10 2.90
C TYR A 109 -5.37 18.81 3.24
N ASP A 110 -5.87 18.70 4.47
CA ASP A 110 -6.41 17.43 4.99
C ASP A 110 -7.65 16.97 4.22
N ARG A 111 -8.52 17.92 3.88
CA ARG A 111 -9.75 17.62 3.16
C ARG A 111 -9.54 17.48 1.66
N ASP A 112 -8.81 18.44 1.05
CA ASP A 112 -8.82 18.58 -0.40
C ASP A 112 -7.59 17.91 -1.05
N TYR A 113 -6.40 18.11 -0.51
CA TYR A 113 -5.14 17.70 -1.15
C TYR A 113 -4.59 16.37 -0.67
N LEU A 114 -4.75 16.02 0.62
CA LEU A 114 -4.23 14.75 1.16
C LEU A 114 -4.68 13.54 0.34
N PRO A 115 -5.98 13.36 0.01
CA PRO A 115 -6.37 12.21 -0.81
C PRO A 115 -5.78 12.25 -2.23
N ALA A 116 -5.54 13.44 -2.80
CA ALA A 116 -4.94 13.56 -4.13
C ALA A 116 -3.47 13.15 -4.14
N TYR A 117 -2.67 13.66 -3.20
CA TYR A 117 -1.28 13.22 -3.04
C TYR A 117 -1.19 11.74 -2.70
N ALA A 118 -2.08 11.22 -1.84
CA ALA A 118 -2.12 9.81 -1.47
C ALA A 118 -2.35 8.88 -2.67
N VAL A 119 -3.21 9.27 -3.62
CA VAL A 119 -3.37 8.52 -4.88
C VAL A 119 -2.03 8.38 -5.62
N GLY A 120 -1.21 9.41 -5.63
CA GLY A 120 0.11 9.36 -6.26
C GLY A 120 1.08 8.45 -5.50
N TYR A 121 1.42 8.83 -4.27
CA TYR A 121 2.49 8.15 -3.54
C TYR A 121 2.12 6.72 -3.10
N ALA A 122 0.84 6.44 -2.75
CA ALA A 122 0.46 5.12 -2.28
C ALA A 122 0.26 4.10 -3.41
N ASN A 123 -0.12 4.54 -4.62
CA ASN A 123 -0.19 3.63 -5.76
C ASN A 123 1.18 3.36 -6.41
N ARG A 124 2.12 4.32 -6.34
CA ARG A 124 3.42 4.24 -7.03
C ARG A 124 4.19 2.93 -6.79
N PRO A 125 4.31 2.41 -5.55
CA PRO A 125 5.03 1.17 -5.28
C PRO A 125 4.43 -0.08 -5.94
N SER A 126 3.18 -0.04 -6.38
CA SER A 126 2.51 -1.15 -7.05
C SER A 126 2.84 -1.26 -8.54
N TYR A 127 3.59 -0.30 -9.07
CA TYR A 127 3.94 -0.22 -10.48
C TYR A 127 5.45 -0.34 -10.69
N PRO A 128 5.91 -0.82 -11.86
CA PRO A 128 7.33 -0.88 -12.20
C PRO A 128 8.03 0.48 -12.07
N VAL A 129 9.35 0.44 -11.84
CA VAL A 129 10.19 1.64 -11.67
C VAL A 129 10.10 2.62 -12.85
N ASP A 130 9.98 2.09 -14.06
CA ASP A 130 9.88 2.82 -15.32
C ASP A 130 8.44 3.16 -15.72
N ALA A 131 7.44 2.79 -14.90
CA ALA A 131 6.05 3.11 -15.17
C ALA A 131 5.81 4.62 -15.14
N ARG A 132 5.10 5.11 -16.13
CA ARG A 132 4.74 6.52 -16.26
C ARG A 132 3.33 6.75 -15.71
N PHE A 133 3.13 7.87 -15.06
CA PHE A 133 1.82 8.27 -14.52
C PHE A 133 0.72 8.23 -15.59
N GLU A 134 1.01 8.75 -16.77
CA GLU A 134 0.05 8.87 -17.87
C GLU A 134 -0.46 7.52 -18.38
N ASP A 135 0.36 6.48 -18.31
CA ASP A 135 -0.02 5.14 -18.77
C ASP A 135 -1.03 4.46 -17.83
N HIS A 136 -1.15 4.98 -16.60
CA HIS A 136 -2.02 4.44 -15.55
C HIS A 136 -3.07 5.44 -15.05
N GLU A 137 -3.23 6.58 -15.73
CA GLU A 137 -4.10 7.68 -15.29
C GLU A 137 -5.55 7.23 -15.04
N SER A 138 -6.08 6.32 -15.86
CA SER A 138 -7.44 5.79 -15.68
C SER A 138 -7.63 4.96 -14.40
N ASP A 139 -6.60 4.23 -13.99
CA ASP A 139 -6.63 3.45 -12.75
C ASP A 139 -6.49 4.36 -11.53
N LEU A 140 -5.64 5.38 -11.65
CA LEU A 140 -5.44 6.40 -10.62
C LEU A 140 -6.69 7.28 -10.45
N GLU A 141 -7.40 7.60 -11.53
CA GLU A 141 -8.68 8.29 -11.45
C GLU A 141 -9.75 7.45 -10.74
N ARG A 142 -9.77 6.13 -10.97
CA ARG A 142 -10.66 5.22 -10.24
C ARG A 142 -10.33 5.22 -8.76
N SER A 143 -9.05 5.08 -8.41
CA SER A 143 -8.57 5.18 -7.03
C SER A 143 -8.97 6.51 -6.39
N TRP A 144 -8.79 7.63 -7.11
CA TRP A 144 -9.25 8.95 -6.68
C TRP A 144 -10.74 8.98 -6.32
N ASN A 145 -11.58 8.46 -7.20
CA ASN A 145 -13.03 8.46 -6.97
C ASN A 145 -13.46 7.64 -5.75
N GLU A 146 -12.66 6.66 -5.34
CA GLU A 146 -12.88 5.87 -4.13
C GLU A 146 -12.44 6.58 -2.85
N VAL A 147 -11.34 7.36 -2.92
CA VAL A 147 -10.70 7.92 -1.72
C VAL A 147 -10.90 9.42 -1.52
N LYS A 148 -11.40 10.15 -2.52
CA LYS A 148 -11.53 11.63 -2.49
C LYS A 148 -12.39 12.16 -1.35
N GLY A 149 -13.32 11.36 -0.82
CA GLY A 149 -14.20 11.75 0.26
C GLY A 149 -14.87 13.11 0.01
N GLU A 150 -14.62 14.07 0.91
CA GLU A 150 -15.15 15.44 0.85
C GLU A 150 -14.26 16.44 0.09
N SER A 151 -13.22 15.96 -0.61
CA SER A 151 -12.36 16.82 -1.42
C SER A 151 -13.18 17.58 -2.48
N ARG A 152 -12.91 18.87 -2.60
CA ARG A 152 -13.51 19.76 -3.61
C ARG A 152 -12.77 19.75 -4.93
N LEU A 153 -11.59 19.09 -4.99
CA LEU A 153 -10.86 18.97 -6.23
C LEU A 153 -11.61 18.05 -7.21
N ALA A 154 -11.73 18.51 -8.46
CA ALA A 154 -12.08 17.64 -9.55
C ALA A 154 -10.84 16.85 -10.01
N TRP A 155 -11.02 15.77 -10.80
CA TRP A 155 -9.89 14.94 -11.22
C TRP A 155 -8.83 15.73 -11.99
N ASP A 156 -9.23 16.64 -12.85
CA ASP A 156 -8.32 17.50 -13.63
C ASP A 156 -7.36 18.33 -12.74
N GLN A 157 -7.77 18.65 -11.52
CA GLN A 157 -6.95 19.32 -10.51
C GLN A 157 -6.20 18.30 -9.63
N ALA A 158 -6.90 17.27 -9.13
CA ALA A 158 -6.34 16.27 -8.26
C ALA A 158 -5.19 15.47 -8.92
N ARG A 159 -5.32 15.17 -10.23
CA ARG A 159 -4.29 14.45 -10.99
C ARG A 159 -2.93 15.17 -11.02
N LEU A 160 -2.92 16.48 -10.91
CA LEU A 160 -1.67 17.25 -10.87
C LEU A 160 -0.93 17.01 -9.56
N ALA A 161 -1.64 17.04 -8.43
CA ALA A 161 -1.08 16.71 -7.14
C ALA A 161 -0.70 15.21 -7.05
N ALA A 162 -1.54 14.32 -7.58
CA ALA A 162 -1.24 12.89 -7.64
C ALA A 162 0.02 12.60 -8.46
N ARG A 163 0.18 13.29 -9.59
CA ARG A 163 1.37 13.17 -10.43
C ARG A 163 2.63 13.67 -9.72
N ASP A 164 2.56 14.84 -9.09
CA ASP A 164 3.69 15.40 -8.33
C ASP A 164 4.15 14.38 -7.26
N ALA A 165 3.20 13.75 -6.55
CA ALA A 165 3.50 12.72 -5.55
C ALA A 165 4.02 11.42 -6.15
N TRP A 166 3.49 10.98 -7.28
CA TRP A 166 3.98 9.81 -8.01
C TRP A 166 5.44 9.96 -8.42
N ASP A 167 5.79 11.13 -8.96
CA ASP A 167 7.16 11.42 -9.41
C ASP A 167 8.13 11.65 -8.24
N HIS A 168 7.61 12.00 -7.05
CA HIS A 168 8.41 12.23 -5.84
C HIS A 168 8.87 10.93 -5.18
N VAL A 169 8.06 9.86 -5.22
CA VAL A 169 8.43 8.56 -4.64
C VAL A 169 9.63 7.98 -5.40
N LYS A 170 10.74 7.82 -4.68
CA LYS A 170 11.97 7.20 -5.19
C LYS A 170 11.92 5.70 -4.92
N HIS A 171 12.37 4.94 -5.87
CA HIS A 171 12.57 3.50 -5.77
C HIS A 171 13.99 3.15 -5.35
#